data_586791caf24d191aabe843afaff262b0
#
_entry.id   586791caf24d191aabe843afaff262b0
#
_cell.length_a   1.000
_cell.length_b   1.000
_cell.length_c   1.000
_cell.angle_alpha   90.00
_cell.angle_beta   90.00
_cell.angle_gamma   90.00
#
_symmetry.space_group_name_H-M   'P 1'
#
loop_
_entity.id
_entity.type
_entity.pdbx_description
1 polymer ?
#
loop_
_entity_poly.entity_id
_entity_poly.type
_entity_poly.pdbx_seq_one_letter_code
_entity_poly.pdbx_strand_id
1 'polypeptide(L)'
;MRGYNKQIADDLAKDYEQLTGIELNSNSRKTEIMITRTLFYKILKDLNFMTDEMISDWFNTRGVQKGRSSITHAVKKIGIYYKSFASFRNTYNVYFNDKAEEFLTIEQAQKKRLNDSKQNIYTNTLNKDKDALEVLIDTIPEDRREEVREIVSLRVKSWSWKTKDQCQIIQGESSLEGYCF
;
A
#
# COMPACT_ATOMS: atom_id res chain seq x y z
N MET A 1 9.79 -25.15 -21.80
CA MET A 1 8.71 -25.08 -20.79
C MET A 1 9.32 -25.30 -19.43
N ARG A 2 9.20 -24.34 -18.50
CA ARG A 2 9.52 -24.60 -17.08
C ARG A 2 8.40 -25.47 -16.52
N GLY A 3 8.67 -26.75 -16.26
CA GLY A 3 7.71 -27.65 -15.62
C GLY A 3 7.54 -27.26 -14.15
N TYR A 4 6.31 -27.36 -13.63
CA TYR A 4 6.10 -27.20 -12.19
C TYR A 4 6.79 -28.33 -11.43
N ASN A 5 7.28 -28.01 -10.24
CA ASN A 5 7.87 -29.01 -9.37
C ASN A 5 6.86 -29.36 -8.26
N LYS A 6 6.43 -30.65 -8.25
CA LYS A 6 5.46 -31.16 -7.26
C LYS A 6 6.00 -31.04 -5.83
N GLN A 7 7.29 -31.30 -5.64
CA GLN A 7 7.91 -31.22 -4.32
C GLN A 7 7.87 -29.78 -3.78
N ILE A 8 8.15 -28.79 -4.64
CA ILE A 8 8.04 -27.36 -4.27
C ILE A 8 6.61 -27.00 -3.89
N ALA A 9 5.60 -27.51 -4.61
CA ALA A 9 4.20 -27.27 -4.25
C ALA A 9 3.83 -27.87 -2.89
N ASP A 10 4.36 -29.04 -2.58
CA ASP A 10 4.15 -29.74 -1.31
C ASP A 10 4.83 -29.02 -0.14
N ASP A 11 6.04 -28.52 -0.34
CA ASP A 11 6.79 -27.74 0.65
C ASP A 11 6.13 -26.38 0.89
N LEU A 12 5.75 -25.67 -0.18
CA LEU A 12 4.98 -24.40 -0.07
C LEU A 12 3.66 -24.62 0.67
N ALA A 13 2.99 -25.76 0.49
CA ALA A 13 1.75 -26.04 1.20
C ALA A 13 1.97 -26.19 2.69
N LYS A 14 3.02 -26.92 3.10
CA LYS A 14 3.37 -27.09 4.52
C LYS A 14 3.70 -25.75 5.19
N ASP A 15 4.56 -24.96 4.55
CA ASP A 15 4.94 -23.64 5.07
C ASP A 15 3.73 -22.71 5.20
N TYR A 16 2.84 -22.75 4.19
CA TYR A 16 1.64 -21.94 4.17
C TYR A 16 0.61 -22.37 5.22
N GLU A 17 0.40 -23.67 5.41
CA GLU A 17 -0.47 -24.23 6.46
C GLU A 17 0.08 -23.89 7.85
N GLN A 18 1.40 -23.96 8.05
CA GLN A 18 2.05 -23.57 9.30
C GLN A 18 1.88 -22.07 9.57
N LEU A 19 2.03 -21.21 8.56
CA LEU A 19 1.88 -19.76 8.70
C LEU A 19 0.44 -19.35 9.01
N THR A 20 -0.54 -20.00 8.35
CA THR A 20 -1.96 -19.62 8.45
C THR A 20 -2.72 -20.37 9.54
N GLY A 21 -2.21 -21.51 10.00
CA GLY A 21 -2.92 -22.44 10.90
C GLY A 21 -4.15 -23.12 10.25
N ILE A 22 -4.27 -23.07 8.92
CA ILE A 22 -5.45 -23.56 8.18
C ILE A 22 -5.03 -24.69 7.24
N GLU A 23 -5.68 -25.85 7.41
CA GLU A 23 -5.48 -26.99 6.50
C GLU A 23 -6.08 -26.73 5.12
N LEU A 24 -5.23 -26.77 4.10
CA LEU A 24 -5.64 -26.59 2.70
C LEU A 24 -6.52 -27.75 2.20
N ASN A 25 -6.36 -28.94 2.75
CA ASN A 25 -7.09 -30.15 2.36
C ASN A 25 -8.46 -30.31 3.02
N SER A 26 -8.87 -29.36 3.88
CA SER A 26 -10.19 -29.41 4.51
C SER A 26 -11.31 -29.29 3.45
N ASN A 27 -12.35 -30.12 3.51
CA ASN A 27 -13.53 -29.99 2.65
C ASN A 27 -14.50 -28.87 3.07
N SER A 28 -14.15 -28.10 4.07
CA SER A 28 -14.96 -27.00 4.59
C SER A 28 -15.13 -25.87 3.57
N ARG A 29 -16.36 -25.32 3.53
CA ARG A 29 -16.73 -24.14 2.72
C ARG A 29 -16.73 -22.84 3.54
N LYS A 30 -16.17 -22.84 4.77
CA LYS A 30 -16.06 -21.62 5.57
C LYS A 30 -15.30 -20.55 4.79
N THR A 31 -15.77 -19.33 4.89
CA THR A 31 -15.21 -18.17 4.15
C THR A 31 -13.72 -18.03 4.36
N GLU A 32 -13.24 -18.20 5.58
CA GLU A 32 -11.83 -18.12 5.93
C GLU A 32 -10.97 -19.13 5.15
N ILE A 33 -11.40 -20.40 5.09
CA ILE A 33 -10.69 -21.45 4.36
C ILE A 33 -10.71 -21.19 2.86
N MET A 34 -11.83 -20.66 2.34
CA MET A 34 -11.93 -20.30 0.92
C MET A 34 -10.98 -19.15 0.55
N ILE A 35 -10.90 -18.15 1.41
CA ILE A 35 -10.01 -16.99 1.23
C ILE A 35 -8.54 -17.44 1.29
N THR A 36 -8.18 -18.26 2.28
CA THR A 36 -6.83 -18.81 2.45
C THR A 36 -6.41 -19.63 1.23
N ARG A 37 -7.26 -20.53 0.75
CA ARG A 37 -6.98 -21.29 -0.48
C ARG A 37 -6.83 -20.41 -1.71
N THR A 38 -7.60 -19.32 -1.80
CA THR A 38 -7.49 -18.39 -2.93
C THR A 38 -6.10 -17.76 -3.01
N LEU A 39 -5.53 -17.39 -1.87
CA LEU A 39 -4.16 -16.89 -1.83
C LEU A 39 -3.15 -17.98 -2.21
N PHE A 40 -3.36 -19.18 -1.73
CA PHE A 40 -2.48 -20.30 -2.07
C PHE A 40 -2.50 -20.64 -3.57
N TYR A 41 -3.65 -20.52 -4.26
CA TYR A 41 -3.70 -20.63 -5.72
C TYR A 41 -2.80 -19.60 -6.41
N LYS A 42 -2.79 -18.37 -5.92
CA LYS A 42 -1.91 -17.31 -6.44
C LYS A 42 -0.44 -17.63 -6.20
N ILE A 43 -0.10 -18.14 -5.02
CA ILE A 43 1.26 -18.56 -4.66
C ILE A 43 1.75 -19.64 -5.62
N LEU A 44 0.95 -20.69 -5.85
CA LEU A 44 1.30 -21.76 -6.77
C LEU A 44 1.46 -21.28 -8.23
N LYS A 45 0.65 -20.32 -8.65
CA LYS A 45 0.75 -19.73 -10.00
C LYS A 45 2.02 -18.90 -10.18
N ASP A 46 2.30 -18.03 -9.24
CA ASP A 46 3.35 -17.03 -9.41
C ASP A 46 4.74 -17.56 -8.99
N LEU A 47 4.81 -18.38 -7.94
CA LEU A 47 6.09 -18.89 -7.43
C LEU A 47 6.47 -20.27 -7.98
N ASN A 48 5.49 -21.12 -8.29
CA ASN A 48 5.75 -22.46 -8.84
C ASN A 48 5.29 -22.61 -10.30
N PHE A 49 4.84 -21.53 -10.94
CA PHE A 49 4.45 -21.51 -12.37
C PHE A 49 3.39 -22.54 -12.76
N MET A 50 2.49 -22.90 -11.84
CA MET A 50 1.42 -23.84 -12.09
C MET A 50 0.26 -23.19 -12.85
N THR A 51 -0.28 -23.92 -13.83
CA THR A 51 -1.54 -23.53 -14.48
C THR A 51 -2.75 -23.86 -13.59
N ASP A 52 -3.91 -23.28 -13.88
CA ASP A 52 -5.15 -23.56 -13.14
C ASP A 52 -5.51 -25.05 -13.18
N GLU A 53 -5.16 -25.76 -14.24
CA GLU A 53 -5.36 -27.18 -14.42
C GLU A 53 -4.43 -27.99 -13.49
N MET A 54 -3.14 -27.67 -13.48
CA MET A 54 -2.16 -28.30 -12.59
C MET A 54 -2.52 -28.12 -11.11
N ILE A 55 -3.00 -26.93 -10.74
CA ILE A 55 -3.48 -26.65 -9.38
C ILE A 55 -4.71 -27.48 -9.05
N SER A 56 -5.65 -27.59 -10.00
CA SER A 56 -6.83 -28.45 -9.87
C SER A 56 -6.43 -29.91 -9.60
N ASP A 57 -5.52 -30.45 -10.40
CA ASP A 57 -5.02 -31.83 -10.27
C ASP A 57 -4.28 -32.05 -8.95
N TRP A 58 -3.45 -31.05 -8.54
CA TRP A 58 -2.74 -31.12 -7.26
C TRP A 58 -3.71 -31.19 -6.06
N PHE A 59 -4.80 -30.41 -6.05
CA PHE A 59 -5.83 -30.50 -5.02
C PHE A 59 -6.64 -31.78 -5.09
N ASN A 60 -6.99 -32.25 -6.29
CA ASN A 60 -7.75 -33.46 -6.50
C ASN A 60 -6.98 -34.70 -6.01
N THR A 61 -5.67 -34.77 -6.22
CA THR A 61 -4.82 -35.86 -5.69
C THR A 61 -4.77 -35.88 -4.16
N ARG A 62 -5.15 -34.79 -3.48
CA ARG A 62 -5.23 -34.65 -2.02
C ARG A 62 -6.65 -34.80 -1.46
N GLY A 63 -7.59 -35.24 -2.29
CA GLY A 63 -8.97 -35.48 -1.88
C GLY A 63 -9.88 -34.25 -1.85
N VAL A 64 -9.39 -33.08 -2.30
CA VAL A 64 -10.19 -31.85 -2.35
C VAL A 64 -10.57 -31.56 -3.80
N GLN A 65 -11.77 -31.97 -4.20
CA GLN A 65 -12.26 -31.74 -5.56
C GLN A 65 -12.36 -30.22 -5.87
N LYS A 66 -11.55 -29.78 -6.82
CA LYS A 66 -11.55 -28.42 -7.33
C LYS A 66 -11.52 -28.41 -8.85
N GLY A 67 -12.46 -27.71 -9.45
CA GLY A 67 -12.46 -27.51 -10.89
C GLY A 67 -11.59 -26.31 -11.29
N ARG A 68 -10.98 -26.37 -12.47
CA ARG A 68 -10.20 -25.28 -13.09
C ARG A 68 -10.94 -23.93 -13.03
N SER A 69 -12.24 -23.90 -13.40
CA SER A 69 -13.04 -22.68 -13.39
C SER A 69 -13.13 -22.03 -11.99
N SER A 70 -13.26 -22.88 -10.95
CA SER A 70 -13.33 -22.42 -9.57
C SER A 70 -12.04 -21.70 -9.14
N ILE A 71 -10.88 -22.22 -9.57
CA ILE A 71 -9.56 -21.64 -9.30
C ILE A 71 -9.42 -20.31 -10.04
N THR A 72 -9.75 -20.26 -11.33
CA THR A 72 -9.73 -19.03 -12.12
C THR A 72 -10.61 -17.93 -11.49
N HIS A 73 -11.82 -18.28 -11.06
CA HIS A 73 -12.74 -17.32 -10.41
C HIS A 73 -12.25 -16.89 -9.03
N ALA A 74 -11.65 -17.77 -8.26
CA ALA A 74 -11.09 -17.44 -6.96
C ALA A 74 -9.94 -16.43 -7.11
N VAL A 75 -8.99 -16.69 -8.01
CA VAL A 75 -7.84 -15.80 -8.24
C VAL A 75 -8.27 -14.38 -8.67
N LYS A 76 -9.34 -14.25 -9.48
CA LYS A 76 -9.90 -12.94 -9.85
C LYS A 76 -10.42 -12.13 -8.65
N LYS A 77 -10.75 -12.77 -7.53
CA LYS A 77 -11.27 -12.11 -6.32
C LYS A 77 -10.18 -11.65 -5.36
N ILE A 78 -8.91 -11.92 -5.63
CA ILE A 78 -7.80 -11.59 -4.73
C ILE A 78 -7.77 -10.10 -4.36
N GLY A 79 -7.97 -9.21 -5.34
CA GLY A 79 -8.02 -7.76 -5.08
C GLY A 79 -9.12 -7.36 -4.10
N ILE A 80 -10.28 -8.02 -4.16
CA ILE A 80 -11.39 -7.80 -3.23
C ILE A 80 -10.99 -8.29 -1.83
N TYR A 81 -10.42 -9.49 -1.71
CA TYR A 81 -10.01 -10.07 -0.44
C TYR A 81 -8.88 -9.27 0.21
N TYR A 82 -7.91 -8.80 -0.58
CA TYR A 82 -6.83 -7.94 -0.10
C TYR A 82 -7.34 -6.66 0.56
N LYS A 83 -8.41 -6.05 0.00
CA LYS A 83 -9.03 -4.84 0.55
C LYS A 83 -9.87 -5.11 1.79
N SER A 84 -10.60 -6.22 1.79
CA SER A 84 -11.63 -6.51 2.79
C SER A 84 -11.12 -7.23 4.04
N PHE A 85 -10.02 -8.00 3.94
CA PHE A 85 -9.56 -8.86 5.04
C PHE A 85 -8.11 -8.56 5.42
N ALA A 86 -7.90 -8.07 6.65
CA ALA A 86 -6.58 -7.72 7.17
C ALA A 86 -5.65 -8.95 7.26
N SER A 87 -6.18 -10.10 7.70
CA SER A 87 -5.41 -11.36 7.77
C SER A 87 -4.90 -11.79 6.39
N PHE A 88 -5.76 -11.72 5.36
CA PHE A 88 -5.38 -12.00 3.99
C PHE A 88 -4.27 -11.07 3.49
N ARG A 89 -4.40 -9.77 3.76
CA ARG A 89 -3.42 -8.75 3.38
C ARG A 89 -2.06 -9.02 4.01
N ASN A 90 -2.05 -9.33 5.31
CA ASN A 90 -0.81 -9.64 6.02
C ASN A 90 -0.11 -10.87 5.42
N THR A 91 -0.84 -11.96 5.21
CA THR A 91 -0.30 -13.18 4.59
C THR A 91 0.14 -12.93 3.13
N TYR A 92 -0.64 -12.14 2.36
CA TYR A 92 -0.27 -11.77 1.00
C TYR A 92 1.06 -11.02 0.95
N ASN A 93 1.26 -10.06 1.85
CA ASN A 93 2.49 -9.25 1.89
C ASN A 93 3.73 -10.08 2.25
N VAL A 94 3.59 -11.20 2.97
CA VAL A 94 4.72 -12.12 3.23
C VAL A 94 5.27 -12.71 1.94
N TYR A 95 4.40 -13.06 0.99
CA TYR A 95 4.80 -13.70 -0.27
C TYR A 95 5.01 -12.73 -1.43
N PHE A 96 4.37 -11.57 -1.39
CA PHE A 96 4.29 -10.62 -2.51
C PHE A 96 4.50 -9.16 -2.08
N ASN A 97 5.43 -8.93 -1.17
CA ASN A 97 5.65 -7.59 -0.59
C ASN A 97 5.84 -6.48 -1.65
N ASP A 98 6.56 -6.78 -2.73
CA ASP A 98 6.86 -5.83 -3.80
C ASP A 98 5.65 -5.54 -4.72
N LYS A 99 4.59 -6.35 -4.65
CA LYS A 99 3.40 -6.25 -5.50
C LYS A 99 2.16 -5.73 -4.77
N ALA A 100 2.30 -5.30 -3.52
CA ALA A 100 1.19 -4.79 -2.72
C ALA A 100 0.49 -3.56 -3.36
N GLU A 101 1.23 -2.79 -4.16
CA GLU A 101 0.70 -1.64 -4.90
C GLU A 101 -0.26 -2.02 -6.05
N GLU A 102 -0.21 -3.26 -6.55
CA GLU A 102 -1.07 -3.74 -7.64
C GLU A 102 -2.58 -3.65 -7.32
N PHE A 103 -2.92 -3.66 -6.03
CA PHE A 103 -4.32 -3.61 -5.57
C PHE A 103 -4.77 -2.23 -5.10
N LEU A 104 -3.96 -1.21 -5.26
CA LEU A 104 -4.44 0.15 -5.07
C LEU A 104 -5.57 0.41 -6.07
N THR A 105 -6.70 0.95 -5.59
CA THR A 105 -7.76 1.37 -6.50
C THR A 105 -7.23 2.46 -7.42
N ILE A 106 -7.79 2.55 -8.62
CA ILE A 106 -7.50 3.65 -9.56
C ILE A 106 -7.63 5.00 -8.84
N GLU A 107 -8.63 5.16 -7.95
CA GLU A 107 -8.82 6.36 -7.12
C GLU A 107 -7.66 6.60 -6.15
N GLN A 108 -7.16 5.56 -5.49
CA GLN A 108 -6.01 5.68 -4.57
C GLN A 108 -4.73 6.01 -5.34
N ALA A 109 -4.53 5.40 -6.50
CA ALA A 109 -3.40 5.71 -7.39
C ALA A 109 -3.51 7.14 -7.94
N GLN A 110 -4.69 7.60 -8.32
CA GLN A 110 -4.94 8.97 -8.74
C GLN A 110 -4.74 9.97 -7.60
N LYS A 111 -5.20 9.64 -6.38
CA LYS A 111 -5.04 10.48 -5.20
C LYS A 111 -3.56 10.60 -4.80
N LYS A 112 -2.80 9.51 -4.88
CA LYS A 112 -1.34 9.52 -4.67
C LYS A 112 -0.66 10.41 -5.71
N ARG A 113 -0.94 10.23 -7.01
CA ARG A 113 -0.39 11.06 -8.10
C ARG A 113 -0.74 12.55 -7.93
N LEU A 114 -1.97 12.85 -7.50
CA LEU A 114 -2.41 14.23 -7.27
C LEU A 114 -1.65 14.86 -6.09
N ASN A 115 -1.42 14.11 -5.01
CA ASN A 115 -0.64 14.58 -3.87
C ASN A 115 0.84 14.77 -4.24
N ASP A 116 1.44 13.84 -4.96
CA ASP A 116 2.82 13.93 -5.45
C ASP A 116 2.98 15.13 -6.40
N SER A 117 2.00 15.36 -7.28
CA SER A 117 1.98 16.54 -8.16
C SER A 117 1.83 17.85 -7.38
N LYS A 118 0.99 17.88 -6.35
CA LYS A 118 0.85 19.05 -5.47
C LYS A 118 2.15 19.33 -4.72
N GLN A 119 2.81 18.32 -4.16
CA GLN A 119 4.11 18.49 -3.50
C GLN A 119 5.17 19.03 -4.47
N ASN A 120 5.23 18.52 -5.70
CA ASN A 120 6.15 19.00 -6.71
C ASN A 120 5.87 20.45 -7.13
N ILE A 121 4.60 20.85 -7.23
CA ILE A 121 4.23 22.24 -7.51
C ILE A 121 4.65 23.13 -6.34
N TYR A 122 4.39 22.74 -5.10
CA TYR A 122 4.80 23.49 -3.91
C TYR A 122 6.30 23.67 -3.81
N THR A 123 7.08 22.61 -4.04
CA THR A 123 8.55 22.69 -4.02
C THR A 123 9.09 23.56 -5.16
N ASN A 124 8.52 23.48 -6.36
CA ASN A 124 8.94 24.30 -7.49
C ASN A 124 8.55 25.78 -7.31
N THR A 125 7.40 26.06 -6.71
CA THR A 125 6.98 27.46 -6.40
C THR A 125 7.88 28.05 -5.32
N LEU A 126 8.13 27.31 -4.24
CA LEU A 126 9.05 27.76 -3.17
C LEU A 126 10.46 28.03 -3.67
N ASN A 127 10.97 27.21 -4.60
CA ASN A 127 12.30 27.44 -5.19
C ASN A 127 12.29 28.69 -6.09
N LYS A 128 11.25 28.88 -6.92
CA LYS A 128 11.12 30.09 -7.74
C LYS A 128 11.01 31.37 -6.91
N ASP A 129 10.27 31.31 -5.81
CA ASP A 129 10.13 32.47 -4.91
C ASP A 129 11.42 32.75 -4.16
N LYS A 130 12.22 31.73 -3.83
CA LYS A 130 13.58 31.89 -3.29
C LYS A 130 14.49 32.58 -4.27
N ASP A 131 14.54 32.10 -5.52
CA ASP A 131 15.38 32.69 -6.56
C ASP A 131 15.00 34.14 -6.85
N ALA A 132 13.69 34.44 -6.86
CA ALA A 132 13.19 35.83 -7.03
C ALA A 132 13.57 36.74 -5.87
N LEU A 133 13.57 36.21 -4.64
CA LEU A 133 13.95 36.95 -3.45
C LEU A 133 15.46 37.22 -3.40
N GLU A 134 16.28 36.27 -3.79
CA GLU A 134 17.73 36.44 -3.91
C GLU A 134 18.09 37.49 -4.96
N VAL A 135 17.44 37.45 -6.13
CA VAL A 135 17.61 38.45 -7.18
C VAL A 135 17.22 39.86 -6.67
N LEU A 136 16.13 39.97 -5.88
CA LEU A 136 15.74 41.24 -5.27
C LEU A 136 16.78 41.73 -4.25
N ILE A 137 17.31 40.84 -3.43
CA ILE A 137 18.37 41.22 -2.45
C ILE A 137 19.64 41.67 -3.16
N ASP A 138 19.98 41.10 -4.28
CA ASP A 138 21.17 41.49 -5.08
C ASP A 138 21.04 42.85 -5.74
N THR A 139 19.82 43.38 -5.90
CA THR A 139 19.58 44.77 -6.36
C THR A 139 19.80 45.82 -5.25
N ILE A 140 19.94 45.41 -3.98
CA ILE A 140 20.15 46.29 -2.85
C ILE A 140 21.65 46.61 -2.70
N PRO A 141 22.03 47.85 -2.33
CA PRO A 141 23.41 48.21 -2.03
C PRO A 141 24.04 47.24 -1.02
N GLU A 142 25.30 46.88 -1.25
CA GLU A 142 26.00 45.80 -0.56
C GLU A 142 26.07 45.97 0.97
N ASP A 143 26.18 47.22 1.41
CA ASP A 143 26.20 47.64 2.81
C ASP A 143 24.89 47.38 3.56
N ARG A 144 23.76 47.20 2.85
CA ARG A 144 22.41 46.98 3.43
C ARG A 144 21.86 45.58 3.20
N ARG A 145 22.52 44.74 2.45
CA ARG A 145 22.04 43.39 2.10
C ARG A 145 21.85 42.51 3.34
N GLU A 146 22.76 42.59 4.29
CA GLU A 146 22.72 41.78 5.52
C GLU A 146 21.54 42.17 6.40
N GLU A 147 21.28 43.47 6.58
CA GLU A 147 20.14 44.00 7.33
C GLU A 147 18.81 43.52 6.74
N VAL A 148 18.68 43.54 5.42
CA VAL A 148 17.46 43.08 4.74
C VAL A 148 17.28 41.58 4.88
N ARG A 149 18.33 40.75 4.76
CA ARG A 149 18.28 39.32 5.01
C ARG A 149 17.80 38.97 6.41
N GLU A 150 18.28 39.71 7.40
CA GLU A 150 17.88 39.53 8.80
C GLU A 150 16.40 39.88 9.01
N ILE A 151 15.92 41.00 8.49
CA ILE A 151 14.51 41.41 8.56
C ILE A 151 13.60 40.35 7.89
N VAL A 152 13.95 39.88 6.70
CA VAL A 152 13.18 38.83 5.99
C VAL A 152 13.17 37.54 6.79
N SER A 153 14.31 37.11 7.34
CA SER A 153 14.43 35.91 8.16
C SER A 153 13.54 35.99 9.41
N LEU A 154 13.54 37.12 10.12
CA LEU A 154 12.70 37.33 11.28
C LEU A 154 11.21 37.31 10.91
N ARG A 155 10.84 37.88 9.76
CA ARG A 155 9.45 37.89 9.29
C ARG A 155 8.97 36.48 8.93
N VAL A 156 9.75 35.71 8.23
CA VAL A 156 9.45 34.30 7.89
C VAL A 156 9.31 33.45 9.15
N LYS A 157 10.20 33.62 10.13
CA LYS A 157 10.08 32.96 11.43
C LYS A 157 8.77 33.32 12.15
N SER A 158 8.38 34.59 12.14
CA SER A 158 7.11 35.03 12.76
C SER A 158 5.87 34.43 12.11
N TRP A 159 5.90 34.12 10.81
CA TRP A 159 4.80 33.43 10.11
C TRP A 159 4.74 31.94 10.44
N SER A 160 5.88 31.29 10.60
CA SER A 160 5.92 29.86 10.97
C SER A 160 5.36 29.60 12.38
N TRP A 161 5.41 30.58 13.28
CA TRP A 161 4.81 30.47 14.61
C TRP A 161 3.27 30.59 14.54
N LYS A 162 2.74 31.51 13.73
CA LYS A 162 1.29 31.70 13.57
C LYS A 162 0.61 30.47 12.97
N THR A 163 1.27 29.77 12.04
CA THR A 163 0.72 28.52 11.45
C THR A 163 0.72 27.35 12.43
N LYS A 164 1.68 27.29 13.37
CA LYS A 164 1.71 26.27 14.42
C LYS A 164 0.58 26.44 15.44
N ASP A 165 0.33 27.67 15.86
CA ASP A 165 -0.75 27.99 16.82
C ASP A 165 -2.14 27.70 16.21
N GLN A 166 -2.36 27.98 14.93
CA GLN A 166 -3.60 27.63 14.24
C GLN A 166 -3.81 26.12 14.11
N CYS A 167 -2.76 25.32 13.88
CA CYS A 167 -2.87 23.86 13.84
C CYS A 167 -3.17 23.26 15.22
N GLN A 168 -2.71 23.84 16.30
CA GLN A 168 -3.01 23.38 17.66
C GLN A 168 -4.45 23.69 18.08
N ILE A 169 -5.01 24.81 17.66
CA ILE A 169 -6.41 25.17 17.92
C ILE A 169 -7.35 24.21 17.20
N ILE A 170 -7.07 23.83 15.95
CA ILE A 170 -7.90 22.88 15.19
C ILE A 170 -7.84 21.46 15.80
N GLN A 171 -6.69 21.06 16.36
CA GLN A 171 -6.57 19.77 17.04
C GLN A 171 -7.22 19.74 18.44
N GLY A 172 -7.35 20.89 19.09
CA GLY A 172 -8.02 21.02 20.38
C GLY A 172 -9.55 20.97 20.29
N GLU A 173 -10.14 21.46 19.21
CA GLU A 173 -11.60 21.48 19.03
C GLU A 173 -12.16 20.11 18.61
N SER A 174 -11.38 19.24 17.95
CA SER A 174 -11.84 17.90 17.54
C SER A 174 -11.88 16.87 18.68
N SER A 175 -11.37 17.19 19.87
CA SER A 175 -11.37 16.30 21.03
C SER A 175 -12.57 16.52 21.99
N LEU A 176 -13.49 17.45 21.70
CA LEU A 176 -14.64 17.77 22.55
C LEU A 176 -16.00 17.24 22.05
N GLU A 177 -16.08 16.56 20.90
CA GLU A 177 -17.32 15.96 20.39
C GLU A 177 -17.51 14.48 20.76
N GLY A 178 -16.98 14.03 21.89
CA GLY A 178 -17.06 12.65 22.38
C GLY A 178 -18.01 12.41 23.55
N TYR A 179 -18.87 13.35 23.95
CA TYR A 179 -19.87 13.10 25.01
C TYR A 179 -21.18 13.84 24.71
N CYS A 180 -22.13 13.16 24.10
CA CYS A 180 -23.56 13.37 24.30
C CYS A 180 -24.35 12.12 23.92
N PHE A 181 -24.84 11.42 24.98
CA PHE A 181 -25.97 10.48 25.11
C PHE A 181 -26.15 9.35 24.11
#